data_349cf26829e3d5e9317612de24ee641d
#
_entry.id   349cf26829e3d5e9317612de24ee641d
#
_cell.length_a   1.000
_cell.length_b   1.000
_cell.length_c   1.000
_cell.angle_alpha   90.00
_cell.angle_beta   90.00
_cell.angle_gamma   90.00
#
_symmetry.space_group_name_H-M   'P 1'
#
loop_
_entity.id
_entity.type
_entity.pdbx_description
1 polymer ?
#
loop_
_entity_poly.entity_id
_entity_poly.type
_entity_poly.pdbx_seq_one_letter_code
_entity_poly.pdbx_strand_id
1 'polypeptide(L)'
;LCPIILLFSAAIVAQVPSPSSVLGFTPTADKTIADWRQITDYFARLDRASDRVTVKQIGRSTNGKPLIVAFISSPNNIKNLERYRRISAELADPRTIKDAAEASSLVNTGKAIVSISCSIHSTEIVASQMSMNLAFELVTAKDAETREILDNTILLLIPSPNPDGIDIVADWYRKTLGTKSEGTSPPELYHHYAGHDNNRDWFMLNLVETQAITKLFWQEWFPQIVYDVHQMGQNGPRFVIPPFYDPTNPRISPSILREVGLIGYRMAADLQAANVSGVATNTAFDTWWHGGFRSAPYFHNSIGILSEAASANLMSPAIITLDDLKRSRPARGLASPLDMATNQPDPWGGGVWRPADIAQIEMTASRSLLQNAAKYRERYLRNFYERGRENLAPLATEPKAFIVPAGQPDAETISRFLEILMWQGIEVHEMTQELWFKMTPDAEFHEMPLGSFLVFVNQPQKNNILSLFERQAYPDRRLPNGEAEPPYDVAGWTLPLQMGIESDAVWQIRDVEKYQKTIKPVADLNQARAVINLSPVAVPFAKKPNPLRSAPRIGLY
;
A
#
# COMPACT_ATOMS: atom_id res chain seq x y z
N LEU A 1 -46.75 -14.30 -52.91
CA LEU A 1 -45.54 -13.55 -52.48
C LEU A 1 -45.84 -12.86 -51.16
N CYS A 2 -45.44 -13.47 -50.03
CA CYS A 2 -45.50 -12.87 -48.69
C CYS A 2 -44.19 -12.08 -48.46
N PRO A 3 -44.20 -10.82 -48.05
CA PRO A 3 -42.99 -10.12 -47.69
C PRO A 3 -42.51 -10.56 -46.30
N ILE A 4 -41.27 -11.11 -46.22
CA ILE A 4 -40.60 -11.38 -44.96
C ILE A 4 -40.09 -10.02 -44.45
N ILE A 5 -40.70 -9.51 -43.35
CA ILE A 5 -40.23 -8.33 -42.63
C ILE A 5 -39.10 -8.82 -41.71
N LEU A 6 -37.85 -8.52 -42.07
CA LEU A 6 -36.70 -8.67 -41.23
C LEU A 6 -36.71 -7.54 -40.18
N LEU A 7 -37.13 -7.88 -38.95
CA LEU A 7 -36.98 -7.01 -37.81
C LEU A 7 -35.48 -6.99 -37.39
N PHE A 8 -34.77 -5.98 -37.80
CA PHE A 8 -33.45 -5.64 -37.23
C PHE A 8 -33.69 -5.14 -35.79
N SER A 9 -33.49 -5.97 -34.80
CA SER A 9 -33.34 -5.54 -33.42
C SER A 9 -32.02 -4.76 -33.32
N ALA A 10 -32.06 -3.45 -33.42
CA ALA A 10 -30.93 -2.59 -33.02
C ALA A 10 -30.75 -2.81 -31.51
N ALA A 11 -29.70 -3.50 -31.12
CA ALA A 11 -29.27 -3.55 -29.73
C ALA A 11 -28.95 -2.09 -29.33
N ILE A 12 -29.80 -1.48 -28.53
CA ILE A 12 -29.52 -0.18 -27.89
C ILE A 12 -28.35 -0.48 -26.96
N VAL A 13 -27.13 -0.13 -27.38
CA VAL A 13 -25.98 -0.12 -26.48
C VAL A 13 -26.31 0.92 -25.42
N ALA A 14 -26.63 0.47 -24.22
CA ALA A 14 -26.91 1.36 -23.09
C ALA A 14 -25.69 2.29 -22.90
N GLN A 15 -25.93 3.59 -22.95
CA GLN A 15 -24.87 4.57 -22.74
C GLN A 15 -24.31 4.41 -21.31
N VAL A 16 -23.00 4.33 -21.19
CA VAL A 16 -22.32 4.28 -19.88
C VAL A 16 -22.69 5.55 -19.09
N PRO A 17 -23.30 5.42 -17.89
CA PRO A 17 -23.78 6.57 -17.15
C PRO A 17 -22.60 7.39 -16.58
N SER A 18 -22.64 8.72 -16.78
CA SER A 18 -21.68 9.60 -16.12
C SER A 18 -21.96 9.70 -14.62
N PRO A 19 -20.93 9.96 -13.78
CA PRO A 19 -21.15 10.16 -12.35
C PRO A 19 -22.21 11.21 -12.06
N SER A 20 -22.19 12.34 -12.77
CA SER A 20 -23.16 13.42 -12.60
C SER A 20 -24.59 12.99 -12.93
N SER A 21 -24.79 12.12 -13.92
CA SER A 21 -26.13 11.63 -14.29
C SER A 21 -26.73 10.69 -13.24
N VAL A 22 -25.88 10.01 -12.47
CA VAL A 22 -26.31 9.08 -11.39
C VAL A 22 -26.52 9.83 -10.08
N LEU A 23 -25.63 10.77 -9.76
CA LEU A 23 -25.63 11.47 -8.48
C LEU A 23 -26.56 12.69 -8.46
N GLY A 24 -26.86 13.27 -9.62
CA GLY A 24 -27.56 14.56 -9.76
C GLY A 24 -26.67 15.78 -9.52
N PHE A 25 -25.37 15.59 -9.30
CA PHE A 25 -24.36 16.63 -9.18
C PHE A 25 -22.99 16.13 -9.67
N THR A 26 -22.08 17.04 -9.99
CA THR A 26 -20.70 16.69 -10.35
C THR A 26 -19.90 16.33 -9.07
N PRO A 27 -19.29 15.15 -8.95
CA PRO A 27 -18.68 14.67 -7.70
C PRO A 27 -17.62 15.60 -7.10
N THR A 28 -16.92 16.36 -7.92
CA THR A 28 -15.83 17.26 -7.49
C THR A 28 -16.21 18.73 -7.56
N ALA A 29 -17.49 19.04 -7.76
CA ALA A 29 -17.97 20.43 -7.74
C ALA A 29 -18.01 20.98 -6.31
N ASP A 30 -17.85 22.31 -6.19
CA ASP A 30 -17.93 22.99 -4.91
C ASP A 30 -19.25 22.66 -4.20
N LYS A 31 -19.14 22.39 -2.91
CA LYS A 31 -20.27 22.15 -1.99
C LYS A 31 -21.12 20.91 -2.32
N THR A 32 -20.54 19.95 -3.02
CA THR A 32 -21.17 18.65 -3.29
C THR A 32 -20.34 17.52 -2.70
N ILE A 33 -20.99 16.47 -2.20
CA ILE A 33 -20.31 15.29 -1.67
C ILE A 33 -21.19 14.05 -1.85
N ALA A 34 -20.62 12.99 -2.39
CA ALA A 34 -21.23 11.67 -2.41
C ALA A 34 -20.84 10.89 -1.15
N ASP A 35 -21.83 10.25 -0.51
CA ASP A 35 -21.60 9.26 0.55
C ASP A 35 -21.20 7.90 -0.01
N TRP A 36 -20.85 6.96 0.89
CA TRP A 36 -20.37 5.64 0.47
C TRP A 36 -21.42 4.85 -0.31
N ARG A 37 -22.69 4.96 0.05
CA ARG A 37 -23.78 4.30 -0.68
C ARG A 37 -23.90 4.84 -2.11
N GLN A 38 -23.78 6.13 -2.30
CA GLN A 38 -23.82 6.76 -3.64
C GLN A 38 -22.61 6.34 -4.49
N ILE A 39 -21.41 6.28 -3.88
CA ILE A 39 -20.19 5.81 -4.56
C ILE A 39 -20.36 4.34 -5.00
N THR A 40 -20.78 3.46 -4.11
CA THR A 40 -20.95 2.03 -4.43
C THR A 40 -22.07 1.78 -5.44
N ASP A 41 -23.18 2.54 -5.38
CA ASP A 41 -24.25 2.47 -6.41
C ASP A 41 -23.74 2.89 -7.79
N TYR A 42 -22.93 3.96 -7.84
CA TYR A 42 -22.30 4.39 -9.09
C TYR A 42 -21.42 3.28 -9.68
N PHE A 43 -20.50 2.72 -8.90
CA PHE A 43 -19.63 1.66 -9.39
C PHE A 43 -20.38 0.40 -9.80
N ALA A 44 -21.46 0.05 -9.10
CA ALA A 44 -22.34 -1.07 -9.49
C ALA A 44 -23.08 -0.81 -10.81
N ARG A 45 -23.45 0.44 -11.12
CA ARG A 45 -24.05 0.82 -12.41
C ARG A 45 -23.02 0.80 -13.53
N LEU A 46 -21.80 1.26 -13.24
CA LEU A 46 -20.68 1.27 -14.19
C LEU A 46 -20.33 -0.17 -14.61
N ASP A 47 -20.25 -1.09 -13.66
CA ASP A 47 -20.01 -2.54 -13.89
C ASP A 47 -21.04 -3.14 -14.86
N ARG A 48 -22.32 -2.82 -14.66
CA ARG A 48 -23.39 -3.33 -15.55
C ARG A 48 -23.40 -2.70 -16.95
N ALA A 49 -22.82 -1.50 -17.08
CA ALA A 49 -22.91 -0.72 -18.32
C ALA A 49 -21.67 -0.82 -19.22
N SER A 50 -20.57 -1.41 -18.75
CA SER A 50 -19.30 -1.46 -19.50
C SER A 50 -18.60 -2.79 -19.35
N ASP A 51 -18.07 -3.33 -20.43
CA ASP A 51 -17.22 -4.53 -20.46
C ASP A 51 -15.74 -4.25 -20.15
N ARG A 52 -15.41 -2.99 -19.83
CA ARG A 52 -14.05 -2.55 -19.42
C ARG A 52 -13.86 -2.52 -17.91
N VAL A 53 -14.88 -2.83 -17.14
CA VAL A 53 -14.84 -2.81 -15.67
C VAL A 53 -15.57 -4.01 -15.09
N THR A 54 -15.09 -4.51 -13.97
CA THR A 54 -15.86 -5.39 -13.08
C THR A 54 -15.57 -5.01 -11.64
N VAL A 55 -16.63 -4.98 -10.83
CA VAL A 55 -16.56 -4.55 -9.43
C VAL A 55 -16.72 -5.76 -8.50
N LYS A 56 -15.82 -5.89 -7.55
CA LYS A 56 -15.87 -6.96 -6.55
C LYS A 56 -15.87 -6.39 -5.14
N GLN A 57 -16.64 -7.00 -4.28
CA GLN A 57 -16.54 -6.80 -2.85
C GLN A 57 -15.42 -7.68 -2.32
N ILE A 58 -14.42 -7.07 -1.67
CA ILE A 58 -13.23 -7.75 -1.10
C ILE A 58 -13.34 -7.98 0.40
N GLY A 59 -14.31 -7.37 1.06
CA GLY A 59 -14.52 -7.48 2.51
C GLY A 59 -15.63 -6.57 2.99
N ARG A 60 -15.62 -6.34 4.29
CA ARG A 60 -16.49 -5.37 4.96
C ARG A 60 -15.66 -4.53 5.91
N SER A 61 -16.06 -3.27 6.07
CA SER A 61 -15.46 -2.36 7.04
C SER A 61 -15.83 -2.74 8.49
N THR A 62 -15.23 -2.06 9.44
CA THR A 62 -15.51 -2.17 10.88
C THR A 62 -17.02 -2.05 11.18
N ASN A 63 -17.75 -1.16 10.50
CA ASN A 63 -19.21 -1.01 10.64
C ASN A 63 -20.02 -1.84 9.62
N GLY A 64 -19.40 -2.80 8.96
CA GLY A 64 -20.07 -3.75 8.06
C GLY A 64 -20.38 -3.25 6.66
N LYS A 65 -19.87 -2.07 6.25
CA LYS A 65 -20.04 -1.56 4.89
C LYS A 65 -19.20 -2.34 3.88
N PRO A 66 -19.64 -2.49 2.62
CA PRO A 66 -18.87 -3.21 1.61
C PRO A 66 -17.56 -2.47 1.29
N LEU A 67 -16.43 -3.19 1.35
CA LEU A 67 -15.18 -2.78 0.75
C LEU A 67 -15.18 -3.24 -0.70
N ILE A 68 -15.04 -2.33 -1.66
CA ILE A 68 -15.10 -2.65 -3.09
C ILE A 68 -13.78 -2.31 -3.80
N VAL A 69 -13.51 -3.07 -4.85
CA VAL A 69 -12.47 -2.78 -5.84
C VAL A 69 -13.07 -2.86 -7.24
N ALA A 70 -12.79 -1.86 -8.07
CA ALA A 70 -13.11 -1.87 -9.48
C ALA A 70 -11.88 -2.29 -10.28
N PHE A 71 -11.97 -3.43 -10.97
CA PHE A 71 -10.98 -3.89 -11.93
C PHE A 71 -11.28 -3.22 -13.27
N ILE A 72 -10.37 -2.38 -13.75
CA ILE A 72 -10.55 -1.64 -15.00
C ILE A 72 -9.43 -2.02 -15.96
N SER A 73 -9.81 -2.47 -17.17
CA SER A 73 -8.89 -2.88 -18.23
C SER A 73 -9.63 -2.99 -19.57
N SER A 74 -8.95 -3.44 -20.64
CA SER A 74 -9.63 -3.73 -21.89
C SER A 74 -10.63 -4.90 -21.75
N PRO A 75 -11.67 -4.98 -22.59
CA PRO A 75 -12.67 -6.04 -22.52
C PRO A 75 -12.06 -7.46 -22.57
N ASN A 76 -11.00 -7.62 -23.36
CA ASN A 76 -10.29 -8.90 -23.42
C ASN A 76 -9.58 -9.24 -22.10
N ASN A 77 -8.97 -8.25 -21.45
CA ASN A 77 -8.29 -8.44 -20.18
C ASN A 77 -9.32 -8.74 -19.05
N ILE A 78 -10.45 -8.04 -19.02
CA ILE A 78 -11.53 -8.28 -18.04
C ILE A 78 -12.05 -9.72 -18.15
N LYS A 79 -12.27 -10.21 -19.38
CA LYS A 79 -12.68 -11.63 -19.59
C LYS A 79 -11.63 -12.65 -19.14
N ASN A 80 -10.37 -12.26 -19.07
CA ASN A 80 -9.24 -13.14 -18.77
C ASN A 80 -8.55 -12.78 -17.43
N LEU A 81 -9.22 -12.11 -16.50
CA LEU A 81 -8.64 -11.67 -15.22
C LEU A 81 -7.94 -12.81 -14.47
N GLU A 82 -8.55 -13.99 -14.41
CA GLU A 82 -7.98 -15.15 -13.71
C GLU A 82 -6.64 -15.62 -14.31
N ARG A 83 -6.49 -15.53 -15.65
CA ARG A 83 -5.22 -15.80 -16.30
C ARG A 83 -4.13 -14.83 -15.85
N TYR A 84 -4.44 -13.52 -15.81
CA TYR A 84 -3.45 -12.51 -15.43
C TYR A 84 -3.15 -12.53 -13.93
N ARG A 85 -4.13 -12.88 -13.11
CA ARG A 85 -3.94 -13.12 -11.68
C ARG A 85 -2.92 -14.25 -11.46
N ARG A 86 -3.05 -15.37 -12.18
CA ARG A 86 -2.09 -16.48 -12.12
C ARG A 86 -0.70 -16.07 -12.58
N ILE A 87 -0.59 -15.37 -13.72
CA ILE A 87 0.71 -14.85 -14.20
C ILE A 87 1.38 -13.96 -13.14
N SER A 88 0.62 -13.07 -12.49
CA SER A 88 1.16 -12.22 -11.44
C SER A 88 1.61 -13.02 -10.21
N ALA A 89 0.85 -14.04 -9.82
CA ALA A 89 1.22 -14.94 -8.72
C ALA A 89 2.49 -15.75 -9.02
N GLU A 90 2.63 -16.27 -10.25
CA GLU A 90 3.84 -16.99 -10.68
C GLU A 90 5.07 -16.06 -10.69
N LEU A 91 4.93 -14.82 -11.18
CA LEU A 91 6.01 -13.83 -11.13
C LEU A 91 6.35 -13.38 -9.69
N ALA A 92 5.40 -13.43 -8.77
CA ALA A 92 5.60 -13.11 -7.35
C ALA A 92 6.37 -14.20 -6.61
N ASP A 93 6.27 -15.46 -7.06
CA ASP A 93 7.02 -16.59 -6.51
C ASP A 93 7.92 -17.23 -7.57
N PRO A 94 9.14 -16.75 -7.75
CA PRO A 94 10.09 -17.27 -8.74
C PRO A 94 10.42 -18.77 -8.61
N ARG A 95 10.14 -19.40 -7.47
CA ARG A 95 10.36 -20.84 -7.24
C ARG A 95 9.43 -21.71 -8.10
N THR A 96 8.31 -21.15 -8.55
CA THR A 96 7.32 -21.84 -9.40
C THR A 96 7.71 -21.83 -10.88
N ILE A 97 8.69 -21.01 -11.28
CA ILE A 97 9.11 -20.80 -12.67
C ILE A 97 10.29 -21.68 -12.98
N LYS A 98 10.17 -22.49 -14.02
CA LYS A 98 11.13 -23.53 -14.40
C LYS A 98 12.47 -22.97 -14.89
N ASP A 99 12.42 -21.96 -15.76
CA ASP A 99 13.59 -21.39 -16.41
C ASP A 99 13.38 -19.95 -16.90
N ALA A 100 14.44 -19.34 -17.40
CA ALA A 100 14.41 -17.96 -17.91
C ALA A 100 13.49 -17.76 -19.14
N ALA A 101 13.26 -18.82 -19.93
CA ALA A 101 12.38 -18.75 -21.10
C ALA A 101 10.91 -18.65 -20.65
N GLU A 102 10.52 -19.44 -19.65
CA GLU A 102 9.20 -19.36 -19.03
C GLU A 102 8.98 -17.99 -18.36
N ALA A 103 9.94 -17.50 -17.57
CA ALA A 103 9.89 -16.16 -16.98
C ALA A 103 9.69 -15.09 -18.04
N SER A 104 10.43 -15.16 -19.16
CA SER A 104 10.28 -14.21 -20.26
C SER A 104 8.91 -14.30 -20.93
N SER A 105 8.35 -15.50 -21.08
CA SER A 105 7.00 -15.72 -21.61
C SER A 105 5.93 -15.10 -20.73
N LEU A 106 6.03 -15.27 -19.41
CA LEU A 106 5.11 -14.67 -18.43
C LEU A 106 5.18 -13.13 -18.46
N VAL A 107 6.38 -12.56 -18.49
CA VAL A 107 6.60 -11.11 -18.61
C VAL A 107 5.99 -10.56 -19.90
N ASN A 108 6.22 -11.23 -21.04
CA ASN A 108 5.72 -10.76 -22.34
C ASN A 108 4.20 -10.80 -22.44
N THR A 109 3.57 -11.80 -21.82
CA THR A 109 2.11 -12.01 -21.87
C THR A 109 1.35 -11.36 -20.71
N GLY A 110 2.01 -11.11 -19.60
CA GLY A 110 1.45 -10.51 -18.40
C GLY A 110 0.96 -9.08 -18.61
N LYS A 111 0.19 -8.58 -17.66
CA LYS A 111 -0.25 -7.18 -17.57
C LYS A 111 0.30 -6.57 -16.30
N ALA A 112 0.68 -5.28 -16.33
CA ALA A 112 1.06 -4.60 -15.12
C ALA A 112 -0.18 -4.41 -14.22
N ILE A 113 -0.13 -4.95 -13.02
CA ILE A 113 -1.18 -4.76 -12.02
C ILE A 113 -0.86 -3.48 -11.26
N VAL A 114 -1.77 -2.52 -11.34
CA VAL A 114 -1.65 -1.21 -10.68
C VAL A 114 -2.81 -1.05 -9.72
N SER A 115 -2.53 -0.73 -8.47
CA SER A 115 -3.57 -0.31 -7.53
C SER A 115 -3.53 1.20 -7.35
N ILE A 116 -4.71 1.83 -7.38
CA ILE A 116 -4.93 3.23 -6.97
C ILE A 116 -5.95 3.20 -5.83
N SER A 117 -5.55 3.70 -4.67
CA SER A 117 -6.38 3.79 -3.46
C SER A 117 -6.64 5.24 -3.10
N CYS A 118 -7.87 5.56 -2.76
CA CYS A 118 -8.36 6.92 -2.56
C CYS A 118 -8.88 7.10 -1.14
N SER A 119 -8.57 8.24 -0.50
CA SER A 119 -9.19 8.67 0.76
C SER A 119 -9.17 7.64 1.88
N ILE A 120 -8.02 7.01 2.18
CA ILE A 120 -7.85 6.20 3.39
C ILE A 120 -8.08 7.09 4.63
N HIS A 121 -7.57 8.31 4.62
CA HIS A 121 -7.96 9.36 5.53
C HIS A 121 -9.20 10.06 4.97
N SER A 122 -10.35 9.81 5.57
CA SER A 122 -11.63 10.20 4.94
C SER A 122 -11.90 11.71 4.92
N THR A 123 -11.19 12.50 5.72
CA THR A 123 -11.21 13.98 5.60
C THR A 123 -10.48 14.49 4.35
N GLU A 124 -9.66 13.65 3.73
CA GLU A 124 -9.00 13.85 2.43
C GLU A 124 -9.94 13.40 1.31
N ILE A 125 -11.13 13.99 1.29
CA ILE A 125 -12.34 13.43 0.68
C ILE A 125 -12.35 13.49 -0.86
N VAL A 126 -11.53 14.36 -1.48
CA VAL A 126 -11.62 14.63 -2.92
C VAL A 126 -11.26 13.41 -3.75
N ALA A 127 -10.27 12.61 -3.31
CA ALA A 127 -9.82 11.44 -4.07
C ALA A 127 -10.93 10.39 -4.24
N SER A 128 -11.77 10.14 -3.22
CA SER A 128 -12.91 9.22 -3.34
C SER A 128 -13.95 9.72 -4.34
N GLN A 129 -14.17 11.04 -4.41
CA GLN A 129 -15.06 11.67 -5.38
C GLN A 129 -14.44 11.61 -6.79
N MET A 130 -13.15 11.89 -6.92
CA MET A 130 -12.38 11.81 -8.16
C MET A 130 -12.36 10.39 -8.74
N SER A 131 -12.36 9.37 -7.91
CA SER A 131 -12.30 7.95 -8.34
C SER A 131 -13.42 7.57 -9.31
N MET A 132 -14.62 8.17 -9.14
CA MET A 132 -15.75 7.96 -10.04
C MET A 132 -15.50 8.59 -11.42
N ASN A 133 -14.90 9.77 -11.46
CA ASN A 133 -14.55 10.45 -12.71
C ASN A 133 -13.44 9.69 -13.45
N LEU A 134 -12.40 9.22 -12.73
CA LEU A 134 -11.32 8.43 -13.31
C LEU A 134 -11.85 7.13 -13.92
N ALA A 135 -12.71 6.41 -13.20
CA ALA A 135 -13.32 5.18 -13.70
C ALA A 135 -14.15 5.45 -14.96
N PHE A 136 -15.01 6.49 -14.94
CA PHE A 136 -15.84 6.87 -16.10
C PHE A 136 -15.00 7.20 -17.32
N GLU A 137 -13.96 8.01 -17.14
CA GLU A 137 -13.08 8.41 -18.24
C GLU A 137 -12.40 7.19 -18.87
N LEU A 138 -11.79 6.30 -18.06
CA LEU A 138 -11.10 5.11 -18.55
C LEU A 138 -12.03 4.15 -19.32
N VAL A 139 -13.29 3.99 -18.86
CA VAL A 139 -14.22 3.06 -19.52
C VAL A 139 -14.89 3.63 -20.76
N THR A 140 -14.93 4.96 -20.92
CA THR A 140 -15.62 5.62 -22.04
C THR A 140 -14.70 6.18 -23.12
N ALA A 141 -13.48 6.58 -22.76
CA ALA A 141 -12.53 7.16 -23.70
C ALA A 141 -12.13 6.18 -24.82
N LYS A 142 -11.89 6.74 -26.02
CA LYS A 142 -11.59 5.98 -27.25
C LYS A 142 -10.27 6.39 -27.90
N ASP A 143 -9.53 7.29 -27.26
CA ASP A 143 -8.21 7.72 -27.74
C ASP A 143 -7.17 6.58 -27.67
N ALA A 144 -6.07 6.77 -28.37
CA ALA A 144 -5.02 5.75 -28.48
C ALA A 144 -4.32 5.50 -27.14
N GLU A 145 -4.13 6.53 -26.33
CA GLU A 145 -3.47 6.47 -25.04
C GLU A 145 -4.27 5.66 -24.04
N THR A 146 -5.57 5.93 -23.91
CA THR A 146 -6.44 5.14 -23.01
C THR A 146 -6.50 3.69 -23.46
N ARG A 147 -6.49 3.40 -24.76
CA ARG A 147 -6.41 2.02 -25.26
C ARG A 147 -5.10 1.34 -24.84
N GLU A 148 -3.96 2.03 -24.98
CA GLU A 148 -2.65 1.51 -24.56
C GLU A 148 -2.64 1.19 -23.05
N ILE A 149 -3.19 2.09 -22.21
CA ILE A 149 -3.36 1.85 -20.77
C ILE A 149 -4.16 0.57 -20.54
N LEU A 150 -5.37 0.50 -21.08
CA LEU A 150 -6.29 -0.62 -20.83
C LEU A 150 -5.77 -1.95 -21.38
N ASP A 151 -5.03 -1.95 -22.49
CA ASP A 151 -4.49 -3.18 -23.09
C ASP A 151 -3.27 -3.72 -22.33
N ASN A 152 -2.54 -2.87 -21.62
CA ASN A 152 -1.27 -3.23 -20.97
C ASN A 152 -1.34 -3.27 -19.45
N THR A 153 -2.41 -2.75 -18.83
CA THR A 153 -2.57 -2.73 -17.38
C THR A 153 -3.88 -3.37 -16.93
N ILE A 154 -3.92 -3.79 -15.67
CA ILE A 154 -5.15 -4.05 -14.93
C ILE A 154 -5.11 -3.12 -13.72
N LEU A 155 -6.00 -2.14 -13.72
CA LEU A 155 -6.15 -1.21 -12.61
C LEU A 155 -7.07 -1.83 -11.54
N LEU A 156 -6.60 -1.85 -10.31
CA LEU A 156 -7.37 -2.13 -9.09
C LEU A 156 -7.68 -0.77 -8.44
N LEU A 157 -8.81 -0.18 -8.79
CA LEU A 157 -9.24 1.09 -8.22
C LEU A 157 -10.05 0.84 -6.95
N ILE A 158 -9.55 1.33 -5.82
CA ILE A 158 -10.19 1.24 -4.50
C ILE A 158 -10.73 2.64 -4.17
N PRO A 159 -12.05 2.89 -4.28
CA PRO A 159 -12.61 4.23 -4.07
C PRO A 159 -12.41 4.77 -2.65
N SER A 160 -12.39 3.88 -1.66
CA SER A 160 -11.86 4.17 -0.33
C SER A 160 -11.59 2.88 0.44
N PRO A 161 -10.44 2.77 1.13
CA PRO A 161 -10.20 1.75 2.15
C PRO A 161 -10.96 1.99 3.46
N ASN A 162 -11.57 3.17 3.62
CA ASN A 162 -12.27 3.58 4.84
C ASN A 162 -13.72 4.04 4.55
N PRO A 163 -14.63 3.10 4.17
CA PRO A 163 -16.03 3.40 3.88
C PRO A 163 -16.78 4.09 5.01
N ASP A 164 -16.47 3.72 6.25
CA ASP A 164 -17.13 4.26 7.44
C ASP A 164 -16.82 5.75 7.61
N GLY A 165 -15.55 6.10 7.45
CA GLY A 165 -15.11 7.48 7.51
C GLY A 165 -15.66 8.34 6.37
N ILE A 166 -15.85 7.80 5.16
CA ILE A 166 -16.49 8.53 4.06
C ILE A 166 -17.88 9.00 4.48
N ASP A 167 -18.69 8.14 5.11
CA ASP A 167 -20.04 8.55 5.56
C ASP A 167 -19.98 9.53 6.73
N ILE A 168 -19.08 9.32 7.71
CA ILE A 168 -18.88 10.26 8.81
C ILE A 168 -18.58 11.67 8.28
N VAL A 169 -17.67 11.78 7.31
CA VAL A 169 -17.29 13.06 6.71
C VAL A 169 -18.44 13.64 5.86
N ALA A 170 -19.12 12.82 5.06
CA ALA A 170 -20.22 13.26 4.21
C ALA A 170 -21.40 13.78 5.05
N ASP A 171 -21.78 13.07 6.10
CA ASP A 171 -22.88 13.46 6.98
C ASP A 171 -22.54 14.73 7.77
N TRP A 172 -21.31 14.84 8.30
CA TRP A 172 -20.85 16.05 8.96
C TRP A 172 -20.85 17.25 8.02
N TYR A 173 -20.29 17.09 6.83
CA TYR A 173 -20.23 18.17 5.84
C TYR A 173 -21.62 18.66 5.44
N ARG A 174 -22.55 17.76 5.11
CA ARG A 174 -23.94 18.09 4.77
C ARG A 174 -24.65 18.82 5.91
N LYS A 175 -24.45 18.36 7.14
CA LYS A 175 -25.02 18.96 8.35
C LYS A 175 -24.50 20.39 8.61
N THR A 176 -23.25 20.64 8.28
CA THR A 176 -22.56 21.92 8.60
C THR A 176 -22.54 22.91 7.43
N LEU A 177 -23.00 22.49 6.25
CA LEU A 177 -23.03 23.34 5.05
C LEU A 177 -23.83 24.62 5.30
N GLY A 178 -23.24 25.80 4.98
CA GLY A 178 -23.81 27.11 5.24
C GLY A 178 -23.70 27.59 6.69
N THR A 179 -23.07 26.84 7.59
CA THR A 179 -22.84 27.24 8.99
C THR A 179 -21.38 27.68 9.21
N LYS A 180 -21.06 28.13 10.42
CA LYS A 180 -19.68 28.47 10.83
C LYS A 180 -18.74 27.25 10.84
N SER A 181 -19.28 26.04 10.87
CA SER A 181 -18.54 24.78 10.88
C SER A 181 -18.40 24.17 9.49
N GLU A 182 -18.85 24.86 8.42
CA GLU A 182 -18.65 24.40 7.03
C GLU A 182 -17.15 24.17 6.75
N GLY A 183 -16.83 23.02 6.21
CA GLY A 183 -15.45 22.67 5.82
C GLY A 183 -14.52 22.29 6.96
N THR A 184 -15.00 22.24 8.21
CA THR A 184 -14.22 21.71 9.34
C THR A 184 -14.27 20.17 9.36
N SER A 185 -13.27 19.55 9.96
CA SER A 185 -13.27 18.10 10.22
C SER A 185 -14.41 17.71 11.18
N PRO A 186 -14.96 16.49 11.06
CA PRO A 186 -15.93 15.98 12.01
C PRO A 186 -15.32 15.90 13.43
N PRO A 187 -16.13 16.06 14.50
CA PRO A 187 -15.65 15.99 15.86
C PRO A 187 -15.33 14.58 16.34
N GLU A 188 -15.74 13.56 15.59
CA GLU A 188 -15.46 12.15 15.85
C GLU A 188 -14.34 11.62 14.96
N LEU A 189 -13.70 10.54 15.39
CA LEU A 189 -12.68 9.87 14.59
C LEU A 189 -13.32 9.22 13.37
N TYR A 190 -12.77 9.48 12.19
CA TYR A 190 -13.26 8.86 10.93
C TYR A 190 -12.89 7.38 10.76
N HIS A 191 -12.13 6.81 11.71
CA HIS A 191 -12.02 5.39 11.98
C HIS A 191 -12.11 5.17 13.48
N HIS A 192 -13.07 4.35 13.96
CA HIS A 192 -13.40 4.21 15.39
C HIS A 192 -12.24 3.82 16.29
N TYR A 193 -11.32 2.98 15.79
CA TYR A 193 -10.23 2.42 16.59
C TYR A 193 -8.87 3.07 16.33
N ALA A 194 -8.67 3.66 15.16
CA ALA A 194 -7.36 4.13 14.73
C ALA A 194 -7.33 5.61 14.31
N GLY A 195 -8.47 6.23 14.02
CA GLY A 195 -8.52 7.61 13.53
C GLY A 195 -7.63 7.79 12.30
N HIS A 196 -6.68 8.73 12.36
CA HIS A 196 -5.69 8.96 11.31
C HIS A 196 -4.70 7.80 11.14
N ASP A 197 -4.45 7.04 12.19
CA ASP A 197 -3.47 5.94 12.20
C ASP A 197 -3.96 4.66 11.50
N ASN A 198 -5.12 4.68 10.84
CA ASN A 198 -5.54 3.60 9.95
C ASN A 198 -4.54 3.41 8.79
N ASN A 199 -3.70 4.40 8.48
CA ASN A 199 -2.56 4.29 7.57
C ASN A 199 -1.23 3.98 8.29
N ARG A 200 -1.27 3.36 9.47
CA ARG A 200 -0.10 2.84 10.21
C ARG A 200 -0.22 1.36 10.54
N ASP A 201 -1.23 0.68 10.00
CA ASP A 201 -1.58 -0.71 10.33
C ASP A 201 -1.07 -1.74 9.30
N TRP A 202 -0.30 -1.34 8.28
CA TRP A 202 0.05 -2.22 7.15
C TRP A 202 1.14 -3.26 7.47
N PHE A 203 1.61 -3.33 8.69
CA PHE A 203 2.54 -4.35 9.20
C PHE A 203 1.94 -5.16 10.36
N MET A 204 0.97 -4.61 11.10
CA MET A 204 0.30 -5.27 12.22
C MET A 204 -1.05 -5.89 11.86
N LEU A 205 -1.72 -5.36 10.83
CA LEU A 205 -2.98 -5.85 10.28
C LEU A 205 -4.09 -6.04 11.33
N ASN A 206 -4.27 -5.04 12.20
CA ASN A 206 -5.29 -5.08 13.25
C ASN A 206 -6.69 -4.77 12.71
N LEU A 207 -6.77 -3.95 11.66
CA LEU A 207 -8.03 -3.47 11.10
C LEU A 207 -8.53 -4.44 10.01
N VAL A 208 -9.82 -4.71 9.99
CA VAL A 208 -10.43 -5.60 8.99
C VAL A 208 -10.27 -5.07 7.57
N GLU A 209 -10.23 -3.76 7.40
CA GLU A 209 -9.98 -3.07 6.14
C GLU A 209 -8.56 -3.37 5.62
N THR A 210 -7.57 -3.24 6.49
CA THR A 210 -6.17 -3.52 6.16
C THR A 210 -5.97 -5.00 5.83
N GLN A 211 -6.61 -5.91 6.59
CA GLN A 211 -6.58 -7.36 6.33
C GLN A 211 -7.15 -7.70 4.95
N ALA A 212 -8.31 -7.13 4.59
CA ALA A 212 -8.97 -7.40 3.31
C ALA A 212 -8.09 -6.95 2.12
N ILE A 213 -7.48 -5.77 2.21
CA ILE A 213 -6.63 -5.23 1.14
C ILE A 213 -5.27 -5.95 1.10
N THR A 214 -4.70 -6.31 2.25
CA THR A 214 -3.48 -7.13 2.32
C THR A 214 -3.67 -8.47 1.63
N LYS A 215 -4.80 -9.14 1.87
CA LYS A 215 -5.17 -10.38 1.16
C LYS A 215 -5.27 -10.15 -0.35
N LEU A 216 -5.97 -9.10 -0.77
CA LEU A 216 -6.07 -8.73 -2.19
C LEU A 216 -4.69 -8.55 -2.83
N PHE A 217 -3.75 -7.88 -2.12
CA PHE A 217 -2.44 -7.53 -2.68
C PHE A 217 -1.42 -8.67 -2.60
N TRP A 218 -1.31 -9.35 -1.46
CA TRP A 218 -0.18 -10.26 -1.20
C TRP A 218 -0.54 -11.74 -1.25
N GLN A 219 -1.82 -12.06 -1.49
CA GLN A 219 -2.27 -13.44 -1.68
C GLN A 219 -3.01 -13.65 -3.00
N GLU A 220 -3.56 -12.59 -3.61
CA GLU A 220 -4.40 -12.76 -4.79
C GLU A 220 -3.83 -12.10 -6.06
N TRP A 221 -3.43 -10.82 -6.02
CA TRP A 221 -3.15 -10.04 -7.24
C TRP A 221 -1.71 -9.60 -7.43
N PHE A 222 -0.93 -9.46 -6.38
CA PHE A 222 0.49 -9.09 -6.41
C PHE A 222 0.79 -7.86 -7.28
N PRO A 223 0.22 -6.68 -6.97
CA PRO A 223 0.37 -5.48 -7.78
C PRO A 223 1.84 -5.06 -7.86
N GLN A 224 2.31 -4.69 -9.07
CA GLN A 224 3.65 -4.16 -9.26
C GLN A 224 3.76 -2.73 -8.79
N ILE A 225 2.65 -1.97 -8.83
CA ILE A 225 2.58 -0.57 -8.41
C ILE A 225 1.36 -0.37 -7.52
N VAL A 226 1.58 0.26 -6.36
CA VAL A 226 0.53 0.66 -5.40
C VAL A 226 0.62 2.15 -5.20
N TYR A 227 -0.45 2.86 -5.47
CA TYR A 227 -0.56 4.31 -5.34
C TYR A 227 -1.63 4.69 -4.32
N ASP A 228 -1.23 5.46 -3.31
CA ASP A 228 -2.06 5.98 -2.22
C ASP A 228 -2.28 7.47 -2.44
N VAL A 229 -3.54 7.88 -2.63
CA VAL A 229 -3.90 9.27 -2.97
C VAL A 229 -4.36 10.00 -1.71
N HIS A 230 -3.60 11.01 -1.31
CA HIS A 230 -3.79 11.78 -0.09
C HIS A 230 -3.96 13.27 -0.32
N GLN A 231 -4.40 13.94 0.75
CA GLN A 231 -4.40 15.39 0.87
C GLN A 231 -3.71 15.82 2.18
N MET A 232 -2.92 16.86 2.09
CA MET A 232 -2.19 17.47 3.21
C MET A 232 -2.78 18.81 3.64
N GLY A 233 -2.17 19.47 4.61
CA GLY A 233 -2.54 20.81 5.05
C GLY A 233 -2.58 21.87 3.91
N GLN A 234 -3.43 22.88 4.06
CA GLN A 234 -3.78 23.85 3.00
C GLN A 234 -2.62 24.77 2.56
N ASN A 235 -1.67 25.06 3.45
CA ASN A 235 -0.70 26.15 3.24
C ASN A 235 0.66 25.66 2.70
N GLY A 236 0.78 24.39 2.32
CA GLY A 236 1.98 23.80 1.71
C GLY A 236 2.07 23.96 0.19
N PRO A 237 2.97 23.23 -0.45
CA PRO A 237 2.94 22.99 -1.89
C PRO A 237 1.54 22.54 -2.33
N ARG A 238 1.16 22.78 -3.57
CA ARG A 238 -0.14 22.31 -4.04
C ARG A 238 -0.21 20.80 -4.19
N PHE A 239 0.94 20.20 -4.53
CA PHE A 239 1.03 18.74 -4.69
C PHE A 239 2.44 18.24 -4.39
N VAL A 240 2.56 17.28 -3.49
CA VAL A 240 3.82 16.57 -3.20
C VAL A 240 3.73 15.18 -3.80
N ILE A 241 4.74 14.81 -4.60
CA ILE A 241 4.85 13.53 -5.29
C ILE A 241 6.27 12.97 -5.16
N PRO A 242 6.47 11.66 -5.45
CA PRO A 242 7.81 11.08 -5.42
C PRO A 242 8.74 11.73 -6.46
N PRO A 243 10.06 11.52 -6.35
CA PRO A 243 10.74 10.80 -5.28
C PRO A 243 10.68 11.56 -3.95
N PHE A 244 10.88 10.81 -2.86
CA PHE A 244 10.80 11.35 -1.49
C PHE A 244 12.15 11.80 -0.97
N TYR A 245 12.18 12.29 0.29
CA TYR A 245 13.37 12.75 0.98
C TYR A 245 14.10 11.59 1.69
N ASP A 246 15.29 11.83 2.18
CA ASP A 246 16.07 10.87 2.97
C ASP A 246 15.53 10.73 4.42
N PRO A 247 15.85 9.61 5.10
CA PRO A 247 16.65 8.49 4.64
C PRO A 247 15.84 7.40 3.95
N THR A 248 16.57 6.52 3.27
CA THR A 248 16.02 5.30 2.68
C THR A 248 16.35 4.09 3.53
N ASN A 249 15.39 3.19 3.72
CA ASN A 249 15.61 1.91 4.39
C ASN A 249 16.54 1.01 3.55
N PRO A 250 17.61 0.44 4.14
CA PRO A 250 18.57 -0.38 3.42
C PRO A 250 17.98 -1.71 2.90
N ARG A 251 16.79 -2.12 3.36
CA ARG A 251 16.08 -3.32 2.87
C ARG A 251 15.29 -3.06 1.59
N ILE A 252 15.14 -1.81 1.17
CA ILE A 252 14.47 -1.49 -0.09
C ILE A 252 15.42 -1.71 -1.26
N SER A 253 15.00 -2.49 -2.25
CA SER A 253 15.80 -2.69 -3.47
C SER A 253 16.07 -1.35 -4.17
N PRO A 254 17.33 -1.05 -4.56
CA PRO A 254 17.66 0.17 -5.29
C PRO A 254 16.85 0.35 -6.58
N SER A 255 16.44 -0.74 -7.23
CA SER A 255 15.60 -0.68 -8.43
C SER A 255 14.22 -0.09 -8.14
N ILE A 256 13.62 -0.39 -6.98
CA ILE A 256 12.35 0.21 -6.54
C ILE A 256 12.47 1.73 -6.44
N LEU A 257 13.52 2.23 -5.79
CA LEU A 257 13.72 3.68 -5.62
C LEU A 257 13.90 4.40 -6.96
N ARG A 258 14.59 3.75 -7.93
CA ARG A 258 14.73 4.32 -9.27
C ARG A 258 13.39 4.33 -10.03
N GLU A 259 12.57 3.31 -9.85
CA GLU A 259 11.24 3.24 -10.46
C GLU A 259 10.24 4.21 -9.80
N VAL A 260 10.32 4.40 -8.49
CA VAL A 260 9.60 5.48 -7.76
C VAL A 260 9.95 6.85 -8.34
N GLY A 261 11.24 7.12 -8.58
CA GLY A 261 11.69 8.36 -9.22
C GLY A 261 11.22 8.50 -10.66
N LEU A 262 11.25 7.43 -11.45
CA LEU A 262 10.76 7.43 -12.84
C LEU A 262 9.28 7.81 -12.92
N ILE A 263 8.45 7.24 -12.04
CA ILE A 263 7.01 7.55 -11.99
C ILE A 263 6.80 8.99 -11.53
N GLY A 264 7.45 9.40 -10.44
CA GLY A 264 7.26 10.74 -9.86
C GLY A 264 7.68 11.86 -10.79
N TYR A 265 8.85 11.77 -11.42
CA TYR A 265 9.27 12.79 -12.39
C TYR A 265 8.43 12.79 -13.67
N ARG A 266 7.85 11.65 -14.07
CA ARG A 266 6.87 11.64 -15.14
C ARG A 266 5.59 12.37 -14.73
N MET A 267 5.07 12.13 -13.54
CA MET A 267 3.93 12.89 -12.99
C MET A 267 4.22 14.38 -12.94
N ALA A 268 5.41 14.78 -12.46
CA ALA A 268 5.81 16.19 -12.40
C ALA A 268 5.82 16.85 -13.77
N ALA A 269 6.35 16.17 -14.78
CA ALA A 269 6.41 16.67 -16.16
C ALA A 269 5.00 16.83 -16.78
N ASP A 270 4.12 15.85 -16.57
CA ASP A 270 2.77 15.90 -17.12
C ASP A 270 1.91 16.98 -16.42
N LEU A 271 2.09 17.16 -15.10
CA LEU A 271 1.44 18.24 -14.34
C LEU A 271 1.93 19.62 -14.81
N GLN A 272 3.23 19.80 -15.04
CA GLN A 272 3.78 21.04 -15.57
C GLN A 272 3.24 21.32 -16.99
N ALA A 273 3.13 20.31 -17.84
CA ALA A 273 2.52 20.43 -19.17
C ALA A 273 1.03 20.80 -19.10
N ALA A 274 0.33 20.44 -18.01
CA ALA A 274 -1.04 20.86 -17.72
C ALA A 274 -1.12 22.23 -17.00
N ASN A 275 -0.01 22.98 -16.92
CA ASN A 275 0.10 24.28 -16.25
C ASN A 275 -0.24 24.26 -14.74
N VAL A 276 0.07 23.16 -14.05
CA VAL A 276 -0.10 23.03 -12.61
C VAL A 276 1.16 23.54 -11.91
N SER A 277 1.04 24.62 -11.15
CA SER A 277 2.10 25.17 -10.29
C SER A 277 2.04 24.60 -8.87
N GLY A 278 3.13 24.74 -8.10
CA GLY A 278 3.23 24.28 -6.72
C GLY A 278 3.44 22.79 -6.56
N VAL A 279 3.96 22.10 -7.58
CA VAL A 279 4.31 20.67 -7.53
C VAL A 279 5.71 20.50 -6.96
N ALA A 280 5.85 19.70 -5.89
CA ALA A 280 7.12 19.45 -5.20
C ALA A 280 7.48 17.96 -5.19
N THR A 281 8.80 17.70 -5.34
CA THR A 281 9.42 16.38 -5.24
C THR A 281 10.56 16.42 -4.22
N ASN A 282 11.15 15.28 -3.88
CA ASN A 282 12.32 15.21 -2.97
C ASN A 282 12.11 16.00 -1.66
N THR A 283 10.92 15.90 -1.10
CA THR A 283 10.52 16.61 0.11
C THR A 283 9.60 15.80 0.98
N ALA A 284 9.39 16.26 2.21
CA ALA A 284 8.46 15.78 3.23
C ALA A 284 8.75 14.36 3.75
N PHE A 285 8.41 13.34 2.99
CA PHE A 285 8.38 11.93 3.42
C PHE A 285 9.74 11.26 3.23
N ASP A 286 10.11 10.37 4.15
CA ASP A 286 11.22 9.44 3.92
C ASP A 286 10.70 8.05 3.44
N THR A 287 11.61 7.13 3.12
CA THR A 287 11.30 5.76 2.72
C THR A 287 11.84 4.74 3.73
N TRP A 288 11.78 5.08 5.03
CA TRP A 288 12.35 4.23 6.07
C TRP A 288 11.36 3.20 6.60
N TRP A 289 10.19 3.63 7.04
CA TRP A 289 9.24 2.80 7.78
C TRP A 289 8.38 1.93 6.86
N HIS A 290 8.09 0.69 7.30
CA HIS A 290 7.42 -0.34 6.49
C HIS A 290 5.89 -0.43 6.70
N GLY A 291 5.31 0.31 7.62
CA GLY A 291 3.92 0.08 8.07
C GLY A 291 2.88 1.03 7.48
N GLY A 292 3.20 1.86 6.48
CA GLY A 292 2.25 2.68 5.73
C GLY A 292 1.80 2.03 4.41
N PHE A 293 0.65 2.42 3.88
CA PHE A 293 0.11 1.89 2.63
C PHE A 293 1.10 2.03 1.47
N ARG A 294 1.76 3.20 1.36
CA ARG A 294 2.77 3.46 0.33
C ARG A 294 4.08 2.72 0.53
N SER A 295 4.43 2.37 1.77
CA SER A 295 5.76 1.83 2.10
C SER A 295 5.79 0.32 2.25
N ALA A 296 4.72 -0.32 2.70
CA ALA A 296 4.60 -1.79 2.76
C ALA A 296 4.91 -2.47 1.41
N PRO A 297 4.50 -1.92 0.25
CA PRO A 297 4.83 -2.50 -1.05
C PRO A 297 6.32 -2.66 -1.32
N TYR A 298 7.18 -1.77 -0.82
CA TYR A 298 8.64 -1.87 -1.02
C TYR A 298 9.22 -3.19 -0.52
N PHE A 299 8.67 -3.69 0.57
CA PHE A 299 9.10 -4.91 1.24
C PHE A 299 8.46 -6.17 0.63
N HIS A 300 7.47 -5.98 -0.26
CA HIS A 300 6.83 -7.02 -1.07
C HIS A 300 7.24 -6.97 -2.55
N ASN A 301 8.44 -6.46 -2.85
CA ASN A 301 9.01 -6.34 -4.20
C ASN A 301 8.25 -5.38 -5.13
N SER A 302 7.29 -4.64 -4.63
CA SER A 302 6.41 -3.74 -5.37
C SER A 302 6.84 -2.28 -5.21
N ILE A 303 6.40 -1.44 -6.14
CA ILE A 303 6.59 0.01 -6.08
C ILE A 303 5.44 0.59 -5.27
N GLY A 304 5.74 1.31 -4.21
CA GLY A 304 4.77 2.08 -3.45
C GLY A 304 4.97 3.57 -3.66
N ILE A 305 3.90 4.29 -3.90
CA ILE A 305 3.93 5.75 -4.00
C ILE A 305 2.73 6.37 -3.27
N LEU A 306 2.89 7.60 -2.85
CA LEU A 306 1.79 8.47 -2.45
C LEU A 306 1.89 9.80 -3.19
N SER A 307 0.79 10.50 -3.23
CA SER A 307 0.76 11.93 -3.49
C SER A 307 -0.02 12.65 -2.40
N GLU A 308 0.33 13.91 -2.18
CA GLU A 308 -0.35 14.77 -1.21
C GLU A 308 -0.80 16.05 -1.89
N ALA A 309 -2.10 16.19 -2.15
CA ALA A 309 -2.65 17.44 -2.61
C ALA A 309 -2.93 18.37 -1.42
N ALA A 310 -2.65 19.67 -1.54
CA ALA A 310 -3.09 20.61 -0.52
C ALA A 310 -4.61 20.58 -0.42
N SER A 311 -5.17 20.47 0.80
CA SER A 311 -6.61 20.41 1.02
C SER A 311 -7.32 21.74 0.70
N ALA A 312 -8.57 21.65 0.27
CA ALA A 312 -9.56 22.70 0.39
C ALA A 312 -10.26 22.62 1.77
N ASN A 313 -11.38 23.29 1.97
CA ASN A 313 -12.20 23.13 3.19
C ASN A 313 -13.18 21.96 2.99
N LEU A 314 -12.70 20.71 3.09
CA LEU A 314 -13.41 19.53 2.59
C LEU A 314 -13.82 19.72 1.13
N MET A 315 -15.13 19.79 0.86
CA MET A 315 -15.69 20.05 -0.47
C MET A 315 -16.08 21.53 -0.70
N SER A 316 -15.65 22.45 0.16
CA SER A 316 -15.80 23.91 -0.03
C SER A 316 -14.48 24.55 -0.45
N PRO A 317 -14.50 25.57 -1.31
CA PRO A 317 -13.30 26.32 -1.70
C PRO A 317 -12.57 26.92 -0.51
N ALA A 318 -11.24 26.97 -0.58
CA ALA A 318 -10.39 27.72 0.33
C ALA A 318 -9.78 28.94 -0.38
N ILE A 319 -9.57 30.04 0.33
CA ILE A 319 -8.82 31.20 -0.14
C ILE A 319 -7.49 31.19 0.58
N ILE A 320 -6.43 30.97 -0.15
CA ILE A 320 -5.06 30.89 0.40
C ILE A 320 -4.30 32.15 -0.03
N THR A 321 -3.91 32.95 0.95
CA THR A 321 -3.17 34.18 0.70
C THR A 321 -1.66 33.93 0.66
N LEU A 322 -0.89 34.87 0.12
CA LEU A 322 0.57 34.85 0.21
C LEU A 322 1.07 34.80 1.67
N ASP A 323 0.35 35.45 2.58
CA ASP A 323 0.72 35.45 3.99
C ASP A 323 0.45 34.11 4.67
N ASP A 324 -0.56 33.36 4.20
CA ASP A 324 -0.77 31.98 4.65
C ASP A 324 0.38 31.07 4.21
N LEU A 325 0.83 31.22 2.98
CA LEU A 325 1.98 30.47 2.43
C LEU A 325 3.29 30.82 3.14
N LYS A 326 3.54 32.10 3.46
CA LYS A 326 4.71 32.53 4.23
C LYS A 326 4.75 31.97 5.66
N ARG A 327 3.57 31.73 6.26
CA ARG A 327 3.43 31.13 7.59
C ARG A 327 3.45 29.61 7.60
N SER A 328 3.56 28.98 6.42
CA SER A 328 3.66 27.53 6.32
C SER A 328 4.91 27.02 7.04
N ARG A 329 4.76 25.88 7.71
CA ARG A 329 5.92 25.23 8.33
C ARG A 329 6.82 24.66 7.23
N PRO A 330 8.16 24.79 7.37
CA PRO A 330 9.09 24.13 6.48
C PRO A 330 8.83 22.63 6.43
N ALA A 331 8.92 22.06 5.24
CA ALA A 331 8.96 20.61 5.06
C ALA A 331 10.43 20.17 4.90
N ARG A 332 10.71 18.90 5.17
CA ARG A 332 12.02 18.33 4.85
C ARG A 332 12.34 18.58 3.37
N GLY A 333 13.52 19.09 3.09
CA GLY A 333 13.97 19.38 1.73
C GLY A 333 13.29 20.56 1.03
N LEU A 334 12.36 21.28 1.69
CA LEU A 334 11.70 22.48 1.16
C LEU A 334 11.43 23.47 2.28
N ALA A 335 12.16 24.58 2.31
CA ALA A 335 12.09 25.57 3.38
C ALA A 335 10.78 26.38 3.33
N SER A 336 10.27 26.66 2.13
CA SER A 336 9.03 27.42 1.94
C SER A 336 8.28 26.93 0.68
N PRO A 337 6.95 26.89 0.67
CA PRO A 337 6.17 26.60 -0.53
C PRO A 337 6.25 27.73 -1.59
N LEU A 338 6.85 28.86 -1.28
CA LEU A 338 7.11 29.98 -2.19
C LEU A 338 8.51 29.96 -2.80
N ASP A 339 9.38 29.06 -2.37
CA ASP A 339 10.75 29.00 -2.88
C ASP A 339 10.78 28.32 -4.25
N MET A 340 11.36 29.01 -5.24
CA MET A 340 11.74 28.40 -6.50
C MET A 340 13.01 27.56 -6.27
N ALA A 341 12.88 26.25 -6.39
CA ALA A 341 13.98 25.30 -6.16
C ALA A 341 13.92 24.15 -7.18
N THR A 342 15.00 23.37 -7.30
CA THR A 342 15.06 22.23 -8.24
C THR A 342 13.94 21.22 -8.01
N ASN A 343 13.53 21.04 -6.76
CA ASN A 343 12.45 20.15 -6.38
C ASN A 343 11.06 20.82 -6.36
N GLN A 344 10.97 22.13 -6.59
CA GLN A 344 9.75 22.93 -6.78
C GLN A 344 10.04 24.08 -7.74
N PRO A 345 10.13 23.82 -9.07
CA PRO A 345 10.57 24.85 -10.02
C PRO A 345 9.56 25.94 -10.31
N ASP A 346 8.27 25.70 -10.03
CA ASP A 346 7.15 26.60 -10.29
C ASP A 346 6.25 26.73 -9.05
N PRO A 347 6.63 27.58 -8.05
CA PRO A 347 5.84 27.78 -6.84
C PRO A 347 4.46 28.39 -7.13
N TRP A 348 3.43 27.96 -6.39
CA TRP A 348 2.09 28.56 -6.50
C TRP A 348 1.97 29.83 -5.64
N GLY A 349 1.44 30.90 -6.24
CA GLY A 349 1.42 32.23 -5.62
C GLY A 349 0.17 32.56 -4.79
N GLY A 350 -0.66 31.58 -4.43
CA GLY A 350 -1.90 31.81 -3.69
C GLY A 350 -3.10 32.01 -4.61
N GLY A 351 -4.28 32.09 -4.00
CA GLY A 351 -5.56 32.27 -4.71
C GLY A 351 -6.67 31.40 -4.16
N VAL A 352 -7.73 31.26 -4.96
CA VAL A 352 -8.83 30.35 -4.66
C VAL A 352 -8.38 28.92 -4.99
N TRP A 353 -8.60 27.99 -4.04
CA TRP A 353 -8.26 26.58 -4.17
C TRP A 353 -9.51 25.72 -3.96
N ARG A 354 -9.88 24.94 -4.96
CA ARG A 354 -11.16 24.24 -5.03
C ARG A 354 -10.99 22.72 -5.01
N PRO A 355 -12.02 21.98 -4.60
CA PRO A 355 -12.07 20.53 -4.80
C PRO A 355 -11.83 20.09 -6.25
N ALA A 356 -12.34 20.87 -7.21
CA ALA A 356 -12.12 20.60 -8.63
C ALA A 356 -10.65 20.72 -9.05
N ASP A 357 -9.88 21.66 -8.48
CA ASP A 357 -8.45 21.84 -8.74
C ASP A 357 -7.66 20.61 -8.20
N ILE A 358 -8.00 20.17 -6.99
CA ILE A 358 -7.42 18.96 -6.38
C ILE A 358 -7.71 17.74 -7.26
N ALA A 359 -8.97 17.53 -7.64
CA ALA A 359 -9.36 16.40 -8.46
C ALA A 359 -8.67 16.38 -9.83
N GLN A 360 -8.48 17.56 -10.45
CA GLN A 360 -7.77 17.67 -11.73
C GLN A 360 -6.30 17.22 -11.59
N ILE A 361 -5.62 17.64 -10.52
CA ILE A 361 -4.24 17.25 -10.23
C ILE A 361 -4.13 15.74 -9.98
N GLU A 362 -5.01 15.20 -9.14
CA GLU A 362 -5.05 13.76 -8.82
C GLU A 362 -5.39 12.90 -10.06
N MET A 363 -6.31 13.37 -10.91
CA MET A 363 -6.63 12.74 -12.19
C MET A 363 -5.42 12.71 -13.13
N THR A 364 -4.73 13.85 -13.29
CA THR A 364 -3.55 13.98 -14.14
C THR A 364 -2.43 13.05 -13.65
N ALA A 365 -2.15 13.03 -12.34
CA ALA A 365 -1.15 12.14 -11.75
C ALA A 365 -1.52 10.66 -11.93
N SER A 366 -2.80 10.30 -11.71
CA SER A 366 -3.29 8.93 -11.90
C SER A 366 -3.15 8.45 -13.35
N ARG A 367 -3.50 9.30 -14.32
CA ARG A 367 -3.30 8.98 -15.74
C ARG A 367 -1.84 8.85 -16.11
N SER A 368 -1.00 9.78 -15.63
CA SER A 368 0.46 9.75 -15.84
C SER A 368 1.07 8.44 -15.34
N LEU A 369 0.66 7.98 -14.16
CA LEU A 369 1.07 6.69 -13.60
C LEU A 369 0.63 5.52 -14.48
N LEU A 370 -0.63 5.49 -14.91
CA LEU A 370 -1.16 4.40 -15.74
C LEU A 370 -0.48 4.35 -17.11
N GLN A 371 -0.20 5.50 -17.75
CA GLN A 371 0.57 5.59 -18.99
C GLN A 371 1.99 5.06 -18.80
N ASN A 372 2.65 5.45 -17.69
CA ASN A 372 3.98 4.97 -17.35
C ASN A 372 3.98 3.45 -17.16
N ALA A 373 2.99 2.92 -16.43
CA ALA A 373 2.82 1.48 -16.20
C ALA A 373 2.58 0.72 -17.51
N ALA A 374 1.76 1.24 -18.41
CA ALA A 374 1.48 0.64 -19.70
C ALA A 374 2.72 0.61 -20.60
N LYS A 375 3.41 1.76 -20.72
CA LYS A 375 4.60 1.93 -21.56
C LYS A 375 5.78 1.04 -21.11
N TYR A 376 5.96 0.89 -19.80
CA TYR A 376 7.07 0.13 -19.23
C TYR A 376 6.63 -1.19 -18.59
N ARG A 377 5.49 -1.75 -19.02
CA ARG A 377 4.88 -2.97 -18.50
C ARG A 377 5.88 -4.11 -18.29
N GLU A 378 6.64 -4.45 -19.33
CA GLU A 378 7.60 -5.57 -19.28
C GLU A 378 8.74 -5.31 -18.28
N ARG A 379 9.19 -4.06 -18.15
CA ARG A 379 10.18 -3.69 -17.15
C ARG A 379 9.64 -3.92 -15.73
N TYR A 380 8.42 -3.47 -15.44
CA TYR A 380 7.85 -3.62 -14.10
C TYR A 380 7.62 -5.09 -13.75
N LEU A 381 7.11 -5.88 -14.66
CA LEU A 381 6.93 -7.32 -14.46
C LEU A 381 8.27 -8.05 -14.29
N ARG A 382 9.26 -7.74 -15.13
CA ARG A 382 10.60 -8.34 -15.04
C ARG A 382 11.29 -7.98 -13.72
N ASN A 383 11.31 -6.70 -13.36
CA ASN A 383 11.98 -6.26 -12.14
C ASN A 383 11.27 -6.79 -10.88
N PHE A 384 9.95 -6.94 -10.91
CA PHE A 384 9.20 -7.58 -9.85
C PHE A 384 9.63 -9.05 -9.65
N TYR A 385 9.71 -9.81 -10.74
CA TYR A 385 10.22 -11.18 -10.74
C TYR A 385 11.68 -11.27 -10.26
N GLU A 386 12.57 -10.43 -10.80
CA GLU A 386 13.99 -10.46 -10.45
C GLU A 386 14.24 -10.13 -8.98
N ARG A 387 13.53 -9.17 -8.41
CA ARG A 387 13.61 -8.87 -6.97
C ARG A 387 13.19 -10.07 -6.11
N GLY A 388 12.10 -10.75 -6.48
CA GLY A 388 11.69 -11.99 -5.82
C GLY A 388 12.76 -13.08 -5.94
N ARG A 389 13.38 -13.23 -7.10
CA ARG A 389 14.45 -14.20 -7.35
C ARG A 389 15.72 -13.89 -6.54
N GLU A 390 16.13 -12.63 -6.48
CA GLU A 390 17.27 -12.19 -5.67
C GLU A 390 17.05 -12.45 -4.17
N ASN A 391 15.81 -12.34 -3.69
CA ASN A 391 15.46 -12.60 -2.31
C ASN A 391 15.58 -14.07 -1.90
N LEU A 392 15.56 -15.02 -2.84
CA LEU A 392 15.75 -16.44 -2.55
C LEU A 392 17.20 -16.80 -2.13
N ALA A 393 18.14 -15.88 -2.36
CA ALA A 393 19.54 -16.05 -2.00
C ALA A 393 19.94 -15.03 -0.90
N PRO A 394 19.76 -15.36 0.39
CA PRO A 394 20.17 -14.48 1.48
C PRO A 394 21.68 -14.23 1.47
N LEU A 395 22.09 -13.04 1.86
CA LEU A 395 23.50 -12.66 1.98
C LEU A 395 24.14 -13.41 3.17
N ALA A 396 25.46 -13.57 3.12
CA ALA A 396 26.22 -14.16 4.24
C ALA A 396 26.11 -13.33 5.53
N THR A 397 25.77 -12.06 5.41
CA THR A 397 25.55 -11.12 6.52
C THR A 397 24.10 -11.11 7.03
N GLU A 398 23.24 -11.97 6.51
CA GLU A 398 21.84 -12.10 6.89
C GLU A 398 21.61 -13.43 7.63
N PRO A 399 20.70 -13.47 8.62
CA PRO A 399 20.32 -14.73 9.26
C PRO A 399 19.65 -15.65 8.23
N LYS A 400 19.69 -16.96 8.46
CA LYS A 400 19.03 -17.96 7.61
C LYS A 400 17.54 -18.06 7.88
N ALA A 401 17.14 -17.80 9.12
CA ALA A 401 15.76 -17.84 9.59
C ALA A 401 15.60 -17.00 10.85
N PHE A 402 14.35 -16.81 11.25
CA PHE A 402 13.99 -16.42 12.62
C PHE A 402 13.23 -17.56 13.28
N ILE A 403 13.48 -17.79 14.58
CA ILE A 403 12.79 -18.79 15.36
C ILE A 403 11.89 -18.13 16.40
N VAL A 404 10.67 -18.66 16.53
CA VAL A 404 9.73 -18.36 17.60
C VAL A 404 9.69 -19.60 18.50
N PRO A 405 10.34 -19.60 19.67
CA PRO A 405 10.42 -20.76 20.54
C PRO A 405 9.05 -21.23 21.03
N ALA A 406 8.87 -22.55 21.16
CA ALA A 406 7.69 -23.13 21.81
C ALA A 406 7.63 -22.79 23.29
N GLY A 407 6.44 -22.92 23.90
CA GLY A 407 6.26 -22.81 25.34
C GLY A 407 6.24 -21.38 25.88
N GLN A 408 6.08 -20.37 25.04
CA GLN A 408 5.84 -19.01 25.49
C GLN A 408 4.44 -18.90 26.15
N PRO A 409 4.28 -18.02 27.15
CA PRO A 409 3.08 -18.03 28.01
C PRO A 409 1.79 -17.58 27.29
N ASP A 410 1.89 -16.77 26.22
CA ASP A 410 0.74 -16.21 25.51
C ASP A 410 0.55 -16.88 24.14
N ALA A 411 -0.19 -18.00 24.13
CA ALA A 411 -0.50 -18.77 22.94
C ALA A 411 -1.35 -18.00 21.91
N GLU A 412 -2.25 -17.13 22.38
CA GLU A 412 -3.13 -16.36 21.49
C GLU A 412 -2.35 -15.27 20.74
N THR A 413 -1.45 -14.57 21.43
CA THR A 413 -0.57 -13.58 20.81
C THR A 413 0.37 -14.23 19.80
N ILE A 414 0.91 -15.43 20.08
CA ILE A 414 1.71 -16.18 19.08
C ILE A 414 0.86 -16.53 17.86
N SER A 415 -0.37 -17.07 18.08
CA SER A 415 -1.28 -17.39 16.99
C SER A 415 -1.55 -16.18 16.10
N ARG A 416 -1.81 -15.03 16.73
CA ARG A 416 -2.05 -13.77 16.03
C ARG A 416 -0.82 -13.29 15.25
N PHE A 417 0.36 -13.43 15.82
CA PHE A 417 1.61 -13.09 15.15
C PHE A 417 1.85 -13.95 13.90
N LEU A 418 1.68 -15.27 14.01
CA LEU A 418 1.81 -16.16 12.86
C LEU A 418 0.77 -15.86 11.78
N GLU A 419 -0.46 -15.54 12.17
CA GLU A 419 -1.52 -15.12 11.25
C GLU A 419 -1.13 -13.86 10.46
N ILE A 420 -0.57 -12.85 11.13
CA ILE A 420 -0.08 -11.61 10.51
C ILE A 420 1.00 -11.93 9.46
N LEU A 421 1.94 -12.83 9.78
CA LEU A 421 2.98 -13.24 8.83
C LEU A 421 2.37 -13.93 7.60
N MET A 422 1.47 -14.88 7.83
CA MET A 422 0.83 -15.66 6.75
C MET A 422 -0.06 -14.78 5.86
N TRP A 423 -0.75 -13.77 6.41
CA TRP A 423 -1.51 -12.81 5.60
C TRP A 423 -0.62 -11.97 4.67
N GLN A 424 0.61 -11.71 5.08
CA GLN A 424 1.60 -11.00 4.26
C GLN A 424 2.33 -11.93 3.26
N GLY A 425 1.88 -13.18 3.12
CA GLY A 425 2.46 -14.16 2.19
C GLY A 425 3.77 -14.79 2.69
N ILE A 426 4.10 -14.63 3.97
CA ILE A 426 5.30 -15.22 4.58
C ILE A 426 5.00 -16.66 4.97
N GLU A 427 5.86 -17.58 4.53
CA GLU A 427 5.79 -18.99 4.91
C GLU A 427 6.36 -19.21 6.31
N VAL A 428 5.59 -19.89 7.13
CA VAL A 428 5.95 -20.30 8.47
C VAL A 428 6.11 -21.82 8.49
N HIS A 429 7.07 -22.33 9.25
CA HIS A 429 7.34 -23.76 9.38
C HIS A 429 7.33 -24.17 10.84
N GLU A 430 6.78 -25.36 11.15
CA GLU A 430 6.84 -25.96 12.47
C GLU A 430 8.01 -26.94 12.61
N MET A 431 8.60 -27.01 13.79
CA MET A 431 9.59 -28.00 14.17
C MET A 431 8.89 -29.21 14.81
N THR A 432 9.01 -30.36 14.18
CA THR A 432 8.43 -31.62 14.69
C THR A 432 9.39 -32.44 15.55
N GLN A 433 10.61 -31.98 15.76
CA GLN A 433 11.65 -32.51 16.65
C GLN A 433 12.52 -31.38 17.18
N GLU A 434 13.24 -31.64 18.23
CA GLU A 434 14.29 -30.75 18.77
C GLU A 434 15.42 -30.59 17.75
N LEU A 435 15.88 -29.36 17.56
CA LEU A 435 16.98 -29.03 16.66
C LEU A 435 17.94 -28.03 17.33
N TRP A 436 19.17 -28.00 16.84
CA TRP A 436 20.26 -27.20 17.40
C TRP A 436 20.60 -26.04 16.46
N PHE A 437 20.66 -24.81 16.99
CA PHE A 437 20.89 -23.60 16.25
C PHE A 437 21.98 -22.74 16.87
N LYS A 438 22.68 -21.95 16.02
CA LYS A 438 23.45 -20.79 16.45
C LYS A 438 22.62 -19.54 16.25
N MET A 439 22.47 -18.73 17.30
CA MET A 439 21.70 -17.49 17.29
C MET A 439 22.54 -16.26 16.90
N THR A 440 23.86 -16.39 16.89
CA THR A 440 24.84 -15.47 16.28
C THR A 440 25.90 -16.29 15.57
N PRO A 441 26.68 -15.70 14.62
CA PRO A 441 27.74 -16.43 13.92
C PRO A 441 28.74 -17.13 14.86
N ASP A 442 29.07 -16.48 15.96
CA ASP A 442 30.11 -16.95 16.92
C ASP A 442 29.54 -17.66 18.15
N ALA A 443 28.20 -17.82 18.24
CA ALA A 443 27.59 -18.49 19.38
C ALA A 443 27.81 -20.00 19.35
N GLU A 444 27.70 -20.65 20.54
CA GLU A 444 27.53 -22.09 20.61
C GLU A 444 26.17 -22.54 20.10
N PHE A 445 26.04 -23.81 19.76
CA PHE A 445 24.76 -24.39 19.39
C PHE A 445 23.86 -24.56 20.62
N HIS A 446 22.65 -24.05 20.51
CA HIS A 446 21.59 -24.21 21.51
C HIS A 446 20.48 -25.10 20.97
N GLU A 447 19.97 -25.98 21.82
CA GLU A 447 18.81 -26.79 21.50
C GLU A 447 17.53 -25.98 21.61
N MET A 448 16.66 -26.12 20.61
CA MET A 448 15.33 -25.52 20.59
C MET A 448 14.28 -26.62 20.61
N PRO A 449 13.22 -26.47 21.43
CA PRO A 449 12.20 -27.49 21.63
C PRO A 449 11.35 -27.72 20.37
N LEU A 450 10.84 -28.95 20.25
CA LEU A 450 9.78 -29.25 19.27
C LEU A 450 8.56 -28.32 19.46
N GLY A 451 7.80 -28.06 18.41
CA GLY A 451 6.69 -27.12 18.44
C GLY A 451 7.11 -25.64 18.31
N SER A 452 8.41 -25.36 18.18
CA SER A 452 8.89 -24.03 17.78
C SER A 452 8.59 -23.78 16.32
N PHE A 453 8.44 -22.48 15.96
CA PHE A 453 8.21 -22.08 14.57
C PHE A 453 9.44 -21.43 13.97
N LEU A 454 9.67 -21.69 12.68
CA LEU A 454 10.74 -21.11 11.89
C LEU A 454 10.18 -20.31 10.74
N VAL A 455 10.73 -19.13 10.51
CA VAL A 455 10.49 -18.28 9.35
C VAL A 455 11.81 -18.16 8.59
N PHE A 456 11.96 -18.92 7.51
CA PHE A 456 13.15 -18.86 6.68
C PHE A 456 13.24 -17.52 5.94
N VAL A 457 14.46 -16.99 5.81
CA VAL A 457 14.68 -15.70 5.13
C VAL A 457 14.72 -15.85 3.59
N ASN A 458 15.07 -17.04 3.08
CA ASN A 458 15.13 -17.34 1.65
C ASN A 458 13.73 -17.54 1.01
N GLN A 459 12.90 -16.53 1.13
CA GLN A 459 11.55 -16.44 0.53
C GLN A 459 11.46 -15.19 -0.35
N PRO A 460 10.51 -15.13 -1.31
CA PRO A 460 10.29 -13.89 -2.08
C PRO A 460 10.06 -12.66 -1.20
N GLN A 461 9.48 -12.83 -0.01
CA GLN A 461 9.20 -11.81 1.01
C GLN A 461 10.39 -11.52 1.94
N LYS A 462 11.62 -11.90 1.59
CA LYS A 462 12.82 -11.71 2.44
C LYS A 462 12.89 -10.33 3.09
N ASN A 463 12.72 -9.28 2.31
CA ASN A 463 12.87 -7.92 2.82
C ASN A 463 11.77 -7.56 3.84
N ASN A 464 10.57 -8.10 3.68
CA ASN A 464 9.50 -7.95 4.66
C ASN A 464 9.82 -8.71 5.95
N ILE A 465 10.28 -9.96 5.85
CA ILE A 465 10.69 -10.77 7.01
C ILE A 465 11.77 -10.03 7.81
N LEU A 466 12.82 -9.58 7.14
CA LEU A 466 13.92 -8.85 7.80
C LEU A 466 13.40 -7.56 8.47
N SER A 467 12.54 -6.80 7.79
CA SER A 467 11.99 -5.56 8.33
C SER A 467 11.07 -5.78 9.54
N LEU A 468 10.31 -6.87 9.56
CA LEU A 468 9.42 -7.21 10.68
C LEU A 468 10.17 -7.71 11.93
N PHE A 469 11.27 -8.46 11.75
CA PHE A 469 11.95 -9.13 12.85
C PHE A 469 13.17 -8.38 13.38
N GLU A 470 13.90 -7.63 12.54
CA GLU A 470 15.11 -6.94 12.93
C GLU A 470 14.83 -5.72 13.82
N ARG A 471 15.71 -5.45 14.76
CA ARG A 471 15.72 -4.18 15.46
C ARG A 471 16.11 -3.08 14.47
N GLN A 472 15.29 -2.07 14.39
CA GLN A 472 15.55 -0.93 13.50
C GLN A 472 16.67 -0.06 14.06
N ALA A 473 17.56 0.35 13.18
CA ALA A 473 18.64 1.27 13.48
C ALA A 473 18.54 2.49 12.55
N TYR A 474 17.67 3.45 12.93
CA TYR A 474 17.52 4.68 12.16
C TYR A 474 18.85 5.46 12.15
N PRO A 475 19.31 5.98 11.00
CA PRO A 475 20.57 6.69 10.91
C PRO A 475 20.57 7.98 11.75
N ASP A 476 21.73 8.32 12.34
CA ASP A 476 21.91 9.59 13.06
C ASP A 476 21.92 10.76 12.07
N ARG A 477 20.75 11.35 11.86
CA ARG A 477 20.57 12.53 11.02
C ARG A 477 20.49 13.77 11.89
N ARG A 478 21.10 14.86 11.40
CA ARG A 478 21.15 16.12 12.11
C ARG A 478 20.62 17.26 11.27
N LEU A 479 19.82 18.11 11.91
CA LEU A 479 19.41 19.40 11.37
C LEU A 479 20.64 20.36 11.31
N PRO A 480 20.59 21.44 10.52
CA PRO A 480 21.69 22.40 10.46
C PRO A 480 22.07 23.02 11.80
N ASN A 481 21.17 23.07 12.76
CA ASN A 481 21.41 23.54 14.13
C ASN A 481 22.06 22.50 15.06
N GLY A 482 22.34 21.26 14.54
CA GLY A 482 22.93 20.15 15.28
C GLY A 482 21.94 19.27 16.05
N GLU A 483 20.67 19.63 16.09
CA GLU A 483 19.63 18.80 16.71
C GLU A 483 19.35 17.53 15.88
N ALA A 484 18.87 16.46 16.54
CA ALA A 484 18.49 15.25 15.83
C ALA A 484 17.30 15.52 14.90
N GLU A 485 17.40 15.08 13.66
CA GLU A 485 16.26 15.05 12.74
C GLU A 485 15.44 13.80 13.04
N PRO A 486 14.21 13.91 13.58
CA PRO A 486 13.40 12.73 13.93
C PRO A 486 12.98 11.98 12.67
N PRO A 487 12.70 10.66 12.76
CA PRO A 487 12.03 9.93 11.68
C PRO A 487 10.73 10.62 11.27
N TYR A 488 10.33 10.47 10.01
CA TYR A 488 9.00 10.90 9.57
C TYR A 488 7.91 10.13 10.32
N ASP A 489 8.03 8.80 10.32
CA ASP A 489 7.14 7.91 11.05
C ASP A 489 7.78 7.46 12.38
N VAL A 490 7.04 7.65 13.47
CA VAL A 490 7.48 7.30 14.84
C VAL A 490 6.69 6.12 15.44
N ALA A 491 5.97 5.39 14.60
CA ALA A 491 5.25 4.17 14.99
C ALA A 491 6.22 3.03 15.31
N GLY A 492 5.74 1.97 15.94
CA GLY A 492 6.55 0.81 16.27
C GLY A 492 7.04 0.04 15.04
N TRP A 493 8.18 -0.67 15.15
CA TRP A 493 8.86 -1.19 13.98
C TRP A 493 9.12 -2.69 14.01
N THR A 494 9.54 -3.24 15.12
CA THR A 494 9.87 -4.66 15.26
C THR A 494 8.68 -5.42 15.83
N LEU A 495 7.96 -6.14 14.98
CA LEU A 495 6.68 -6.73 15.31
C LEU A 495 6.74 -7.71 16.52
N PRO A 496 7.68 -8.66 16.62
CA PRO A 496 7.75 -9.54 17.77
C PRO A 496 7.95 -8.79 19.10
N LEU A 497 8.78 -7.73 19.10
CA LEU A 497 9.00 -6.91 20.30
C LEU A 497 7.74 -6.17 20.73
N GLN A 498 6.96 -5.65 19.79
CA GLN A 498 5.70 -4.95 20.08
C GLN A 498 4.65 -5.91 20.63
N MET A 499 4.63 -7.14 20.16
CA MET A 499 3.68 -8.17 20.59
C MET A 499 4.18 -8.93 21.85
N GLY A 500 5.35 -8.61 22.38
CA GLY A 500 5.92 -9.31 23.54
C GLY A 500 6.33 -10.75 23.26
N ILE A 501 6.59 -11.09 21.99
CA ILE A 501 6.97 -12.41 21.54
C ILE A 501 8.49 -12.56 21.56
N GLU A 502 8.98 -13.65 22.15
CA GLU A 502 10.37 -14.03 22.05
C GLU A 502 10.65 -14.59 20.66
N SER A 503 11.64 -14.01 19.99
CA SER A 503 12.14 -14.49 18.70
C SER A 503 13.62 -14.21 18.60
N ASP A 504 14.36 -15.12 17.95
CA ASP A 504 15.79 -14.99 17.75
C ASP A 504 16.17 -15.25 16.29
N ALA A 505 17.23 -14.58 15.83
CA ALA A 505 17.80 -14.83 14.52
C ALA A 505 18.58 -16.17 14.53
N VAL A 506 18.43 -16.95 13.48
CA VAL A 506 19.14 -18.22 13.27
C VAL A 506 20.22 -18.03 12.20
N TRP A 507 21.48 -18.18 12.59
CA TRP A 507 22.61 -18.03 11.69
C TRP A 507 23.13 -19.37 11.15
N GLN A 508 23.02 -20.45 11.94
CA GLN A 508 23.42 -21.78 11.52
C GLN A 508 22.48 -22.84 12.11
N ILE A 509 22.20 -23.84 11.31
CA ILE A 509 21.41 -25.02 11.69
C ILE A 509 22.36 -26.21 11.69
N ARG A 510 22.37 -26.98 12.78
CA ARG A 510 23.13 -28.22 12.88
C ARG A 510 22.38 -29.34 12.14
N ASP A 511 23.10 -30.25 11.50
CA ASP A 511 22.54 -31.44 10.84
C ASP A 511 21.43 -31.12 9.80
N VAL A 512 21.82 -30.40 8.74
CA VAL A 512 20.92 -29.93 7.66
C VAL A 512 20.05 -31.06 7.09
N GLU A 513 20.56 -32.30 6.95
CA GLU A 513 19.77 -33.42 6.46
C GLU A 513 18.65 -33.84 7.42
N LYS A 514 18.87 -33.70 8.73
CA LYS A 514 17.87 -33.97 9.75
C LYS A 514 16.77 -32.93 9.71
N TYR A 515 17.12 -31.62 9.61
CA TYR A 515 16.12 -30.57 9.65
C TYR A 515 15.17 -30.61 8.44
N GLN A 516 15.63 -30.98 7.25
CA GLN A 516 14.79 -31.10 6.06
C GLN A 516 13.63 -32.11 6.23
N LYS A 517 13.79 -33.10 7.09
CA LYS A 517 12.76 -34.10 7.39
C LYS A 517 11.85 -33.70 8.56
N THR A 518 12.29 -32.78 9.39
CA THR A 518 11.64 -32.46 10.69
C THR A 518 11.02 -31.06 10.71
N ILE A 519 11.24 -30.25 9.69
CA ILE A 519 10.64 -28.94 9.52
C ILE A 519 9.55 -29.05 8.46
N LYS A 520 8.32 -28.69 8.81
CA LYS A 520 7.15 -28.80 7.93
C LYS A 520 6.50 -27.43 7.74
N PRO A 521 6.07 -27.08 6.51
CA PRO A 521 5.31 -25.88 6.31
C PRO A 521 3.99 -25.93 7.09
N VAL A 522 3.61 -24.83 7.68
CA VAL A 522 2.31 -24.63 8.31
C VAL A 522 1.32 -24.23 7.23
N ALA A 523 0.33 -25.08 6.97
CA ALA A 523 -0.61 -24.86 5.88
C ALA A 523 -1.61 -23.73 6.20
N ASP A 524 -2.05 -23.64 7.44
CA ASP A 524 -3.02 -22.65 7.89
C ASP A 524 -2.92 -22.38 9.40
N LEU A 525 -3.68 -21.39 9.85
CA LEU A 525 -3.70 -20.98 11.25
C LEU A 525 -4.23 -22.06 12.19
N ASN A 526 -5.12 -22.95 11.74
CA ASN A 526 -5.64 -24.02 12.58
C ASN A 526 -4.54 -25.02 12.91
N GLN A 527 -3.68 -25.35 11.94
CA GLN A 527 -2.48 -26.15 12.18
C GLN A 527 -1.53 -25.45 13.17
N ALA A 528 -1.26 -24.16 12.99
CA ALA A 528 -0.42 -23.40 13.91
C ALA A 528 -0.98 -23.42 15.34
N ARG A 529 -2.26 -23.20 15.53
CA ARG A 529 -2.95 -23.26 16.82
C ARG A 529 -2.88 -24.65 17.46
N ALA A 530 -3.04 -25.70 16.67
CA ALA A 530 -2.90 -27.08 17.17
C ALA A 530 -1.50 -27.33 17.72
N VAL A 531 -0.44 -26.89 17.03
CA VAL A 531 0.95 -27.01 17.48
C VAL A 531 1.18 -26.21 18.77
N ILE A 532 0.71 -24.96 18.84
CA ILE A 532 0.85 -24.10 20.03
C ILE A 532 0.19 -24.75 21.25
N ASN A 533 -1.03 -25.28 21.10
CA ASN A 533 -1.80 -25.88 22.19
C ASN A 533 -1.23 -27.23 22.67
N LEU A 534 -0.50 -27.95 21.81
CA LEU A 534 0.16 -29.21 22.15
C LEU A 534 1.54 -29.00 22.77
N SER A 535 2.12 -27.82 22.60
CA SER A 535 3.44 -27.52 23.17
C SER A 535 3.32 -27.34 24.68
N PRO A 536 4.07 -28.11 25.51
CA PRO A 536 4.09 -27.92 26.96
C PRO A 536 4.57 -26.48 27.24
N VAL A 537 3.88 -25.79 28.13
CA VAL A 537 4.33 -24.48 28.62
C VAL A 537 5.74 -24.73 29.23
N ALA A 538 6.77 -24.25 28.56
CA ALA A 538 8.11 -24.40 29.05
C ALA A 538 8.21 -23.65 30.38
N VAL A 539 8.76 -24.29 31.39
CA VAL A 539 9.30 -23.59 32.56
C VAL A 539 10.20 -22.47 32.00
N PRO A 540 10.01 -21.20 32.40
CA PRO A 540 10.77 -20.13 31.81
C PRO A 540 12.22 -20.48 31.71
N PHE A 541 12.80 -20.49 30.53
CA PHE A 541 14.23 -20.63 30.35
C PHE A 541 14.86 -19.62 31.28
N ALA A 542 15.57 -20.09 32.30
CA ALA A 542 16.36 -19.22 33.16
C ALA A 542 17.40 -18.56 32.24
N LYS A 543 17.04 -17.41 31.65
CA LYS A 543 17.93 -16.62 30.82
C LYS A 543 19.17 -16.36 31.63
N LYS A 544 20.30 -17.01 31.30
CA LYS A 544 21.57 -16.38 31.64
C LYS A 544 21.48 -14.95 31.10
N PRO A 545 21.65 -13.93 31.95
CA PRO A 545 21.52 -12.56 31.50
C PRO A 545 22.42 -12.38 30.28
N ASN A 546 21.82 -12.01 29.14
CA ASN A 546 22.57 -11.63 27.95
C ASN A 546 23.48 -10.47 28.38
N PRO A 547 24.81 -10.59 28.35
CA PRO A 547 25.72 -9.54 28.79
C PRO A 547 25.60 -8.22 27.98
N LEU A 548 24.84 -8.23 26.88
CA LEU A 548 24.52 -7.05 26.09
C LEU A 548 23.24 -6.32 26.53
N ARG A 549 22.51 -6.80 27.54
CA ARG A 549 21.43 -6.06 28.17
C ARG A 549 21.98 -5.16 29.29
N SER A 550 22.67 -4.09 28.95
CA SER A 550 22.55 -2.88 29.73
C SER A 550 21.08 -2.45 29.64
N ALA A 551 20.45 -2.24 30.80
CA ALA A 551 19.05 -1.79 30.84
C ALA A 551 18.85 -0.64 29.85
N PRO A 552 17.80 -0.69 29.00
CA PRO A 552 17.55 0.42 28.08
C PRO A 552 17.34 1.68 28.95
N ARG A 553 18.16 2.69 28.74
CA ARG A 553 17.84 4.02 29.25
C ARG A 553 16.65 4.50 28.42
N ILE A 554 15.46 4.41 28.97
CA ILE A 554 14.28 5.05 28.42
C ILE A 554 14.49 6.54 28.66
N GLY A 555 14.93 7.23 27.63
CA GLY A 555 14.84 8.68 27.61
C GLY A 555 13.38 9.03 27.35
N LEU A 556 12.69 9.56 28.36
CA LEU A 556 11.46 10.29 28.15
C LEU A 556 11.86 11.64 27.52
N TYR A 557 11.46 11.84 26.26
CA TYR A 557 11.49 13.14 25.58
C TYR A 557 10.06 13.69 25.50
#